data_c9b87065d23c97b32fd7119d721743fc
#
_entry.id   c9b87065d23c97b32fd7119d721743fc
#
_cell.length_a   1.000
_cell.length_b   1.000
_cell.length_c   1.000
_cell.angle_alpha   90.00
_cell.angle_beta   90.00
_cell.angle_gamma   90.00
#
_symmetry.space_group_name_H-M   'P 1'
#
loop_
_entity.id
_entity.type
_entity.pdbx_description
1 polymer ?
#
loop_
_entity_poly.entity_id
_entity_poly.type
_entity_poly.pdbx_seq_one_letter_code
_entity_poly.pdbx_strand_id
1 'polypeptide(L)'
;MKRLSGWDALLLSSETPNVHQHTLKVAVVDTTDFEGEPSFDAFRHILRRRLHVLEPLRYQLIGIPLHLHPPMWLEEAEIDLDYHVRQIEVPAPGGRRELDQVIGEIASTPLDRSRPLWEMYFAEGLANHRIAVIGKIHHALADGVASAHLMARGMEWPDSVQEEAEPDAARTLPSTAELLRAAGQSHLDHLAKLPRVVREGATGIYRLRRRARERRWDPESAPHAGPPPTFINHRLSPGRTFASATLSLVEVKETSKHLGVSINDMVLATAAGGLRELLLRYDGRAEQPIIAEVPAATDTSPDRISGNALSSMLVSLPVHVGDPLERVRLTGEATRIAKETQKLLGQSTIEHWLEYVPPVAEQATFRWLSRRRAPNQLINVIVSSVAGPRQRGRIAGAVVNEIYSVGPVAAGVGLNTTVWSYADQLNISALSDDQTLKDTHEATDAMIHAFADIRSAAGFLATLTEVATAMPQATPLG
;
A
#
# COMPACT_ATOMS: atom_id res chain seq x y z
N MET A 1 -2.65 4.48 -26.39
CA MET A 1 -1.89 3.51 -25.58
C MET A 1 -0.93 4.26 -24.67
N LYS A 2 -0.85 3.89 -23.41
CA LYS A 2 0.02 4.50 -22.39
C LYS A 2 1.11 3.51 -21.98
N ARG A 3 2.36 3.99 -21.87
CA ARG A 3 3.49 3.15 -21.42
C ARG A 3 3.40 2.95 -19.90
N LEU A 4 3.91 1.81 -19.44
CA LEU A 4 4.18 1.56 -18.04
C LEU A 4 5.42 2.34 -17.60
N SER A 5 5.42 2.85 -16.37
CA SER A 5 6.65 3.29 -15.71
C SER A 5 7.54 2.09 -15.37
N GLY A 6 8.80 2.34 -14.99
CA GLY A 6 9.69 1.28 -14.51
C GLY A 6 9.13 0.57 -13.29
N TRP A 7 8.48 1.31 -12.37
CA TRP A 7 7.80 0.73 -11.22
C TRP A 7 6.58 -0.11 -11.60
N ASP A 8 5.73 0.37 -12.52
CA ASP A 8 4.56 -0.39 -12.97
C ASP A 8 4.96 -1.73 -13.59
N ALA A 9 6.02 -1.72 -14.43
CA ALA A 9 6.56 -2.91 -15.07
C ALA A 9 7.15 -3.89 -14.05
N LEU A 10 7.91 -3.39 -13.06
CA LEU A 10 8.47 -4.18 -11.97
C LEU A 10 7.37 -4.87 -11.15
N LEU A 11 6.32 -4.14 -10.76
CA LEU A 11 5.20 -4.68 -10.00
C LEU A 11 4.49 -5.81 -10.76
N LEU A 12 4.27 -5.63 -12.07
CA LEU A 12 3.70 -6.69 -12.92
C LEU A 12 4.61 -7.91 -13.04
N SER A 13 5.93 -7.68 -13.12
CA SER A 13 6.94 -8.74 -13.28
C SER A 13 7.19 -9.49 -11.97
N SER A 14 7.01 -8.83 -10.83
CA SER A 14 7.23 -9.40 -9.49
C SER A 14 6.08 -10.31 -9.02
N GLU A 15 4.93 -10.28 -9.70
CA GLU A 15 3.80 -11.14 -9.37
C GLU A 15 4.09 -12.61 -9.67
N THR A 16 3.81 -13.45 -8.69
CA THR A 16 3.98 -14.91 -8.77
C THR A 16 2.75 -15.58 -8.14
N PRO A 17 2.55 -16.90 -8.29
CA PRO A 17 1.44 -17.57 -7.63
C PRO A 17 1.36 -17.39 -6.11
N ASN A 18 2.50 -17.07 -5.47
CA ASN A 18 2.56 -16.86 -4.02
C ASN A 18 2.68 -15.37 -3.62
N VAL A 19 2.81 -14.48 -4.58
CA VAL A 19 2.97 -13.03 -4.34
C VAL A 19 2.06 -12.29 -5.30
N HIS A 20 0.93 -11.82 -4.79
CA HIS A 20 -0.05 -11.05 -5.56
C HIS A 20 0.25 -9.57 -5.41
N GLN A 21 0.29 -8.84 -6.52
CA GLN A 21 0.65 -7.41 -6.53
C GLN A 21 -0.60 -6.52 -6.60
N HIS A 22 -1.59 -6.80 -5.79
CA HIS A 22 -2.76 -5.94 -5.67
C HIS A 22 -2.84 -5.26 -4.30
N THR A 23 -3.44 -4.10 -4.29
CA THR A 23 -3.77 -3.32 -3.10
C THR A 23 -5.24 -3.43 -2.81
N LEU A 24 -5.60 -3.34 -1.55
CA LEU A 24 -6.99 -3.29 -1.11
C LEU A 24 -7.32 -1.89 -0.61
N LYS A 25 -8.53 -1.45 -0.92
CA LYS A 25 -9.13 -0.20 -0.43
C LYS A 25 -10.50 -0.55 0.11
N VAL A 26 -10.70 -0.29 1.37
CA VAL A 26 -11.95 -0.63 2.07
C VAL A 26 -12.58 0.65 2.59
N ALA A 27 -13.80 0.92 2.18
CA ALA A 27 -14.63 1.99 2.72
C ALA A 27 -15.77 1.36 3.52
N VAL A 28 -15.81 1.63 4.84
CA VAL A 28 -16.94 1.24 5.69
C VAL A 28 -17.93 2.41 5.70
N VAL A 29 -19.14 2.13 5.27
CA VAL A 29 -20.19 3.11 5.03
C VAL A 29 -21.28 2.95 6.08
N ASP A 30 -21.67 4.04 6.70
CA ASP A 30 -22.78 4.11 7.65
C ASP A 30 -24.09 4.42 6.92
N THR A 31 -25.07 3.57 7.07
CA THR A 31 -26.37 3.68 6.41
C THR A 31 -27.50 4.07 7.39
N THR A 32 -27.16 4.43 8.63
CA THR A 32 -28.13 4.76 9.68
C THR A 32 -29.07 5.89 9.27
N ASP A 33 -28.51 6.97 8.68
CA ASP A 33 -29.27 8.15 8.25
C ASP A 33 -29.55 8.14 6.74
N PHE A 34 -29.41 7.01 6.07
CA PHE A 34 -29.61 6.89 4.63
C PHE A 34 -31.13 6.74 4.33
N GLU A 35 -31.66 7.65 3.51
CA GLU A 35 -33.05 7.56 3.03
C GLU A 35 -33.16 6.47 1.94
N GLY A 36 -33.59 5.29 2.29
CA GLY A 36 -33.73 4.10 1.45
C GLY A 36 -32.85 2.93 1.91
N GLU A 37 -32.90 1.82 1.18
CA GLU A 37 -31.99 0.71 1.41
C GLU A 37 -30.79 0.82 0.45
N PRO A 38 -29.53 0.85 0.96
CA PRO A 38 -28.38 0.78 0.11
C PRO A 38 -28.41 -0.56 -0.64
N SER A 39 -28.55 -0.51 -1.96
CA SER A 39 -28.66 -1.70 -2.78
C SER A 39 -27.46 -1.86 -3.70
N PHE A 40 -27.09 -3.12 -3.93
CA PHE A 40 -26.04 -3.50 -4.87
C PHE A 40 -26.30 -2.92 -6.29
N ASP A 41 -27.55 -2.94 -6.76
CA ASP A 41 -27.90 -2.42 -8.08
C ASP A 41 -27.75 -0.89 -8.17
N ALA A 42 -28.13 -0.15 -7.11
CA ALA A 42 -27.89 1.29 -7.03
C ALA A 42 -26.38 1.60 -7.05
N PHE A 43 -25.59 0.87 -6.29
CA PHE A 43 -24.13 1.00 -6.29
C PHE A 43 -23.53 0.76 -7.68
N ARG A 44 -23.93 -0.32 -8.37
CA ARG A 44 -23.48 -0.62 -9.74
C ARG A 44 -23.88 0.47 -10.73
N HIS A 45 -25.10 1.00 -10.61
CA HIS A 45 -25.58 2.10 -11.46
C HIS A 45 -24.72 3.35 -11.28
N ILE A 46 -24.46 3.75 -10.04
CA ILE A 46 -23.61 4.91 -9.72
C ILE A 46 -22.19 4.71 -10.25
N LEU A 47 -21.60 3.55 -10.00
CA LEU A 47 -20.24 3.23 -10.49
C LEU A 47 -20.17 3.33 -12.02
N ARG A 48 -21.15 2.77 -12.74
CA ARG A 48 -21.23 2.84 -14.21
C ARG A 48 -21.17 4.29 -14.69
N ARG A 49 -21.95 5.17 -14.08
CA ARG A 49 -22.00 6.60 -14.43
C ARG A 49 -20.72 7.36 -14.07
N ARG A 50 -19.91 6.85 -13.16
CA ARG A 50 -18.65 7.46 -12.72
C ARG A 50 -17.40 6.91 -13.38
N LEU A 51 -17.49 5.85 -14.18
CA LEU A 51 -16.32 5.26 -14.85
C LEU A 51 -15.56 6.26 -15.74
N HIS A 52 -16.22 7.30 -16.27
CA HIS A 52 -15.57 8.33 -17.10
C HIS A 52 -14.57 9.18 -16.31
N VAL A 53 -14.79 9.42 -15.00
CA VAL A 53 -13.87 10.15 -14.12
C VAL A 53 -12.88 9.22 -13.39
N LEU A 54 -13.09 7.90 -13.49
CA LEU A 54 -12.24 6.86 -12.90
C LEU A 54 -11.43 6.15 -13.99
N GLU A 55 -10.79 6.93 -14.87
CA GLU A 55 -10.07 6.46 -16.06
C GLU A 55 -9.17 5.23 -15.83
N PRO A 56 -8.40 5.12 -14.74
CA PRO A 56 -7.54 3.95 -14.53
C PRO A 56 -8.29 2.63 -14.44
N LEU A 57 -9.57 2.65 -14.03
CA LEU A 57 -10.41 1.45 -14.02
C LEU A 57 -10.77 0.96 -15.42
N ARG A 58 -10.54 1.79 -16.45
CA ARG A 58 -10.75 1.46 -17.86
C ARG A 58 -9.45 1.08 -18.59
N TYR A 59 -8.34 0.88 -17.84
CA TYR A 59 -7.07 0.47 -18.42
C TYR A 59 -6.95 -1.04 -18.48
N GLN A 60 -6.63 -1.57 -19.67
CA GLN A 60 -6.38 -2.99 -19.89
C GLN A 60 -4.94 -3.21 -20.37
N LEU A 61 -4.28 -4.26 -19.87
CA LEU A 61 -2.94 -4.63 -20.30
C LEU A 61 -2.98 -5.28 -21.68
N ILE A 62 -2.15 -4.77 -22.59
CA ILE A 62 -1.93 -5.38 -23.89
C ILE A 62 -0.47 -5.84 -23.98
N GLY A 63 -0.30 -7.15 -24.16
CA GLY A 63 1.02 -7.76 -24.33
C GLY A 63 1.65 -7.38 -25.66
N ILE A 64 2.95 -7.05 -25.64
CA ILE A 64 3.72 -6.81 -26.87
C ILE A 64 4.18 -8.16 -27.44
N PRO A 65 4.01 -8.41 -28.75
CA PRO A 65 4.46 -9.64 -29.40
C PRO A 65 5.91 -9.99 -29.07
N LEU A 66 6.19 -11.29 -28.89
CA LEU A 66 7.51 -11.84 -28.58
C LEU A 66 8.16 -11.30 -27.29
N HIS A 67 7.38 -10.66 -26.41
CA HIS A 67 7.88 -10.02 -25.17
C HIS A 67 9.03 -9.03 -25.42
N LEU A 68 9.04 -8.36 -26.57
CA LEU A 68 10.06 -7.39 -26.93
C LEU A 68 10.04 -6.12 -26.09
N HIS A 69 8.94 -5.87 -25.36
CA HIS A 69 8.74 -4.72 -24.49
C HIS A 69 7.80 -5.13 -23.34
N PRO A 70 7.84 -4.46 -22.16
CA PRO A 70 6.75 -4.58 -21.18
C PRO A 70 5.37 -4.35 -21.81
N PRO A 71 4.31 -4.91 -21.27
CA PRO A 71 2.95 -4.62 -21.76
C PRO A 71 2.67 -3.11 -21.73
N MET A 72 1.66 -2.68 -22.46
CA MET A 72 1.19 -1.29 -22.45
C MET A 72 -0.26 -1.23 -22.01
N TRP A 73 -0.69 -0.09 -21.48
CA TRP A 73 -2.08 0.15 -21.17
C TRP A 73 -2.86 0.54 -22.43
N LEU A 74 -3.92 -0.19 -22.73
CA LEU A 74 -5.02 0.28 -23.57
C LEU A 74 -5.92 1.11 -22.67
N GLU A 75 -6.05 2.37 -22.95
CA GLU A 75 -6.98 3.26 -22.30
C GLU A 75 -8.39 3.06 -22.89
N GLU A 76 -9.46 3.36 -22.12
CA GLU A 76 -10.84 3.27 -22.59
C GLU A 76 -11.29 1.85 -23.01
N ALA A 77 -10.85 0.82 -22.28
CA ALA A 77 -11.35 -0.53 -22.48
C ALA A 77 -12.83 -0.64 -22.08
N GLU A 78 -13.54 -1.57 -22.70
CA GLU A 78 -14.89 -1.94 -22.29
C GLU A 78 -14.88 -2.64 -20.92
N ILE A 79 -15.81 -2.26 -20.05
CA ILE A 79 -15.90 -2.78 -18.68
C ILE A 79 -17.12 -3.67 -18.53
N ASP A 80 -16.87 -4.92 -18.24
CA ASP A 80 -17.89 -5.90 -17.85
C ASP A 80 -18.16 -5.78 -16.33
N LEU A 81 -19.15 -4.98 -15.95
CA LEU A 81 -19.50 -4.76 -14.54
C LEU A 81 -20.03 -6.03 -13.86
N ASP A 82 -20.53 -7.01 -14.59
CA ASP A 82 -21.00 -8.28 -14.00
C ASP A 82 -19.81 -9.13 -13.52
N TYR A 83 -18.64 -8.97 -14.15
CA TYR A 83 -17.39 -9.54 -13.69
C TYR A 83 -16.73 -8.70 -12.58
N HIS A 84 -16.63 -7.40 -12.79
CA HIS A 84 -15.81 -6.50 -11.97
C HIS A 84 -16.44 -6.12 -10.62
N VAL A 85 -17.77 -6.19 -10.51
CA VAL A 85 -18.51 -5.75 -9.31
C VAL A 85 -19.35 -6.90 -8.77
N ARG A 86 -19.05 -7.31 -7.54
CA ARG A 86 -19.66 -8.49 -6.91
C ARG A 86 -20.32 -8.11 -5.60
N GLN A 87 -21.43 -8.78 -5.28
CA GLN A 87 -22.06 -8.71 -3.97
C GLN A 87 -21.55 -9.86 -3.11
N ILE A 88 -21.26 -9.58 -1.84
CA ILE A 88 -20.79 -10.56 -0.86
C ILE A 88 -21.46 -10.31 0.48
N GLU A 89 -21.54 -11.33 1.30
CA GLU A 89 -22.09 -11.24 2.66
C GLU A 89 -20.97 -11.43 3.69
N VAL A 90 -20.91 -10.55 4.68
CA VAL A 90 -20.02 -10.68 5.82
C VAL A 90 -20.69 -11.60 6.83
N PRO A 91 -20.04 -12.67 7.32
CA PRO A 91 -20.62 -13.60 8.27
C PRO A 91 -21.08 -12.92 9.56
N ALA A 92 -22.14 -13.43 10.18
CA ALA A 92 -22.54 -12.97 11.52
C ALA A 92 -21.42 -13.25 12.56
N PRO A 93 -21.21 -12.35 13.52
CA PRO A 93 -22.04 -11.19 13.88
C PRO A 93 -21.81 -9.92 13.07
N GLY A 94 -20.99 -9.92 12.03
CA GLY A 94 -20.76 -8.77 11.15
C GLY A 94 -19.88 -7.68 11.77
N GLY A 95 -18.99 -8.06 12.66
CA GLY A 95 -18.02 -7.16 13.29
C GLY A 95 -16.75 -6.99 12.46
N ARG A 96 -15.75 -6.35 13.07
CA ARG A 96 -14.44 -6.08 12.45
C ARG A 96 -13.73 -7.36 12.02
N ARG A 97 -13.73 -8.41 12.85
CA ARG A 97 -13.06 -9.68 12.54
C ARG A 97 -13.65 -10.37 11.32
N GLU A 98 -14.96 -10.40 11.22
CA GLU A 98 -15.65 -11.03 10.11
C GLU A 98 -15.40 -10.26 8.80
N LEU A 99 -15.39 -8.92 8.85
CA LEU A 99 -15.02 -8.09 7.71
C LEU A 99 -13.56 -8.33 7.30
N ASP A 100 -12.65 -8.34 8.27
CA ASP A 100 -11.21 -8.54 8.05
C ASP A 100 -10.93 -9.93 7.46
N GLN A 101 -11.67 -10.97 7.89
CA GLN A 101 -11.61 -12.30 7.28
C GLN A 101 -12.00 -12.26 5.80
N VAL A 102 -13.13 -11.66 5.46
CA VAL A 102 -13.59 -11.52 4.06
C VAL A 102 -12.58 -10.76 3.21
N ILE A 103 -11.96 -9.69 3.76
CA ILE A 103 -10.89 -8.95 3.06
C ILE A 103 -9.68 -9.85 2.79
N GLY A 104 -9.28 -10.69 3.77
CA GLY A 104 -8.21 -11.67 3.61
C GLY A 104 -8.49 -12.69 2.49
N GLU A 105 -9.72 -13.20 2.42
CA GLU A 105 -10.17 -14.12 1.36
C GLU A 105 -10.10 -13.45 -0.03
N ILE A 106 -10.57 -12.22 -0.16
CA ILE A 106 -10.46 -11.41 -1.39
C ILE A 106 -8.99 -11.22 -1.78
N ALA A 107 -8.12 -10.92 -0.80
CA ALA A 107 -6.69 -10.72 -1.01
C ALA A 107 -5.96 -11.99 -1.47
N SER A 108 -6.49 -13.17 -1.16
CA SER A 108 -5.88 -14.46 -1.49
C SER A 108 -6.02 -14.84 -2.96
N THR A 109 -6.90 -14.19 -3.71
CA THR A 109 -7.14 -14.50 -5.12
C THR A 109 -6.43 -13.51 -6.05
N PRO A 110 -5.70 -13.97 -7.10
CA PRO A 110 -5.08 -13.07 -8.06
C PRO A 110 -6.13 -12.41 -8.97
N LEU A 111 -5.77 -11.26 -9.56
CA LEU A 111 -6.55 -10.61 -10.60
C LEU A 111 -6.32 -11.27 -11.97
N ASP A 112 -7.35 -11.35 -12.80
CA ASP A 112 -7.26 -11.83 -14.18
C ASP A 112 -6.60 -10.78 -15.08
N ARG A 113 -5.39 -11.08 -15.58
CA ARG A 113 -4.62 -10.17 -16.44
C ARG A 113 -5.17 -9.99 -17.85
N SER A 114 -6.14 -10.80 -18.26
CA SER A 114 -6.84 -10.63 -19.53
C SER A 114 -7.90 -9.53 -19.50
N ARG A 115 -8.20 -8.98 -18.33
CA ARG A 115 -9.20 -7.94 -18.07
C ARG A 115 -8.54 -6.70 -17.44
N PRO A 116 -9.25 -5.57 -17.32
CA PRO A 116 -8.83 -4.47 -16.46
C PRO A 116 -8.52 -4.96 -15.04
N LEU A 117 -7.40 -4.48 -14.46
CA LEU A 117 -6.79 -5.09 -13.28
C LEU A 117 -7.41 -4.59 -11.97
N TRP A 118 -8.71 -4.79 -11.81
CA TRP A 118 -9.43 -4.46 -10.58
C TRP A 118 -10.67 -5.33 -10.41
N GLU A 119 -11.12 -5.45 -9.18
CA GLU A 119 -12.40 -6.00 -8.77
C GLU A 119 -12.94 -5.15 -7.61
N MET A 120 -14.26 -5.05 -7.49
CA MET A 120 -14.92 -4.31 -6.43
C MET A 120 -16.02 -5.17 -5.81
N TYR A 121 -16.12 -5.12 -4.49
CA TYR A 121 -17.05 -5.93 -3.73
C TYR A 121 -17.94 -5.03 -2.89
N PHE A 122 -19.24 -5.23 -2.99
CA PHE A 122 -20.25 -4.63 -2.14
C PHE A 122 -20.58 -5.65 -1.06
N ALA A 123 -20.17 -5.35 0.18
CA ALA A 123 -20.26 -6.26 1.32
C ALA A 123 -21.40 -5.84 2.24
N GLU A 124 -22.35 -6.72 2.41
CA GLU A 124 -23.49 -6.59 3.33
C GLU A 124 -23.31 -7.46 4.56
N GLY A 125 -24.24 -7.43 5.51
CA GLY A 125 -24.19 -8.25 6.72
C GLY A 125 -23.38 -7.65 7.88
N LEU A 126 -22.84 -6.44 7.73
CA LEU A 126 -22.15 -5.77 8.84
C LEU A 126 -23.15 -5.31 9.92
N ALA A 127 -22.71 -5.38 11.17
CA ALA A 127 -23.46 -4.90 12.31
C ALA A 127 -23.66 -3.37 12.29
N ASN A 128 -24.67 -2.89 13.00
CA ASN A 128 -24.96 -1.47 13.23
C ASN A 128 -25.20 -0.65 11.93
N HIS A 129 -26.04 -1.17 11.05
CA HIS A 129 -26.42 -0.49 9.80
C HIS A 129 -25.21 -0.04 8.96
N ARG A 130 -24.24 -0.93 8.78
CA ARG A 130 -23.06 -0.68 7.96
C ARG A 130 -23.00 -1.61 6.78
N ILE A 131 -22.36 -1.11 5.72
CA ILE A 131 -21.92 -1.89 4.57
C ILE A 131 -20.45 -1.58 4.32
N ALA A 132 -19.76 -2.42 3.54
CA ALA A 132 -18.42 -2.08 3.10
C ALA A 132 -18.30 -2.16 1.58
N VAL A 133 -17.54 -1.23 1.01
CA VAL A 133 -17.10 -1.28 -0.39
C VAL A 133 -15.61 -1.62 -0.39
N ILE A 134 -15.27 -2.77 -0.97
CA ILE A 134 -13.89 -3.27 -0.99
C ILE A 134 -13.40 -3.26 -2.43
N GLY A 135 -12.44 -2.37 -2.72
CA GLY A 135 -11.78 -2.30 -4.01
C GLY A 135 -10.45 -3.06 -3.97
N LYS A 136 -10.27 -4.02 -4.87
CA LYS A 136 -9.01 -4.72 -5.13
C LYS A 136 -8.47 -4.24 -6.47
N ILE A 137 -7.32 -3.57 -6.48
CA ILE A 137 -6.69 -3.04 -7.69
C ILE A 137 -5.24 -3.49 -7.76
N HIS A 138 -4.75 -3.82 -8.95
CA HIS A 138 -3.34 -4.13 -9.13
C HIS A 138 -2.48 -2.90 -8.86
N HIS A 139 -1.40 -3.05 -8.10
CA HIS A 139 -0.55 -1.93 -7.70
C HIS A 139 0.07 -1.17 -8.89
N ALA A 140 0.24 -1.83 -10.04
CA ALA A 140 0.69 -1.16 -11.26
C ALA A 140 -0.28 -0.11 -11.81
N LEU A 141 -1.57 -0.11 -11.41
CA LEU A 141 -2.53 0.91 -11.80
C LEU A 141 -2.35 2.22 -11.04
N ALA A 142 -2.09 2.13 -9.73
CA ALA A 142 -1.99 3.30 -8.87
C ALA A 142 -1.22 2.98 -7.58
N ASP A 143 -0.30 3.86 -7.19
CA ASP A 143 0.32 3.84 -5.87
C ASP A 143 -0.62 4.36 -4.77
N GLY A 144 -0.11 4.46 -3.53
CA GLY A 144 -0.89 4.94 -2.39
C GLY A 144 -1.53 6.31 -2.61
N VAL A 145 -0.79 7.28 -3.16
CA VAL A 145 -1.28 8.65 -3.40
C VAL A 145 -2.26 8.67 -4.58
N ALA A 146 -1.91 8.07 -5.70
CA ALA A 146 -2.80 8.00 -6.86
C ALA A 146 -4.12 7.28 -6.52
N SER A 147 -4.06 6.20 -5.74
CA SER A 147 -5.27 5.49 -5.31
C SER A 147 -6.09 6.28 -4.28
N ALA A 148 -5.45 7.14 -3.45
CA ALA A 148 -6.19 8.06 -2.59
C ALA A 148 -6.99 9.08 -3.42
N HIS A 149 -6.36 9.65 -4.44
CA HIS A 149 -7.03 10.59 -5.35
C HIS A 149 -8.11 9.88 -6.19
N LEU A 150 -7.86 8.66 -6.65
CA LEU A 150 -8.86 7.85 -7.36
C LEU A 150 -10.08 7.56 -6.49
N MET A 151 -9.88 7.14 -5.23
CA MET A 151 -10.97 6.98 -4.26
C MET A 151 -11.72 8.28 -4.02
N ALA A 152 -11.01 9.39 -3.83
CA ALA A 152 -11.60 10.70 -3.63
C ALA A 152 -12.49 11.09 -4.82
N ARG A 153 -12.07 10.82 -6.06
CA ARG A 153 -12.92 11.02 -7.25
C ARG A 153 -14.12 10.07 -7.30
N GLY A 154 -14.00 8.89 -6.73
CA GLY A 154 -15.11 7.92 -6.60
C GLY A 154 -16.17 8.30 -5.55
N MET A 155 -15.85 9.20 -4.62
CA MET A 155 -16.75 9.64 -3.55
C MET A 155 -17.45 10.95 -3.87
N GLU A 156 -18.50 11.21 -3.12
CA GLU A 156 -19.23 12.48 -3.10
C GLU A 156 -18.72 13.34 -1.95
N TRP A 157 -18.56 14.64 -2.20
CA TRP A 157 -18.11 15.61 -1.21
C TRP A 157 -19.16 16.70 -1.03
N PRO A 158 -19.26 17.35 0.16
CA PRO A 158 -20.30 18.34 0.45
C PRO A 158 -20.38 19.48 -0.57
N ASP A 159 -19.24 19.88 -1.15
CA ASP A 159 -19.12 21.02 -2.05
C ASP A 159 -18.89 20.61 -3.52
N SER A 160 -18.99 19.32 -3.86
CA SER A 160 -18.75 18.84 -5.23
C SER A 160 -20.02 18.79 -6.06
N VAL A 161 -19.98 19.43 -7.23
CA VAL A 161 -20.99 19.20 -8.28
C VAL A 161 -20.58 17.92 -9.02
N GLN A 162 -21.47 16.93 -9.04
CA GLN A 162 -21.21 15.71 -9.78
C GLN A 162 -21.57 15.92 -11.26
N GLU A 163 -20.57 15.83 -12.13
CA GLU A 163 -20.80 15.69 -13.55
C GLU A 163 -21.12 14.21 -13.83
N GLU A 164 -22.34 13.95 -14.26
CA GLU A 164 -22.76 12.64 -14.73
C GLU A 164 -22.64 12.61 -16.26
N ALA A 165 -21.78 11.75 -16.77
CA ALA A 165 -21.66 11.47 -18.20
C ALA A 165 -21.67 9.97 -18.46
N GLU A 166 -22.13 9.56 -19.61
CA GLU A 166 -21.91 8.19 -20.06
C GLU A 166 -20.45 8.02 -20.46
N PRO A 167 -19.86 6.84 -20.19
CA PRO A 167 -18.49 6.54 -20.60
C PRO A 167 -18.34 6.66 -22.12
N ASP A 168 -17.25 7.24 -22.56
CA ASP A 168 -16.89 7.26 -23.99
C ASP A 168 -16.84 5.85 -24.58
N ALA A 169 -17.08 5.76 -25.88
CA ALA A 169 -17.03 4.48 -26.59
C ALA A 169 -15.68 3.79 -26.39
N ALA A 170 -15.72 2.48 -26.17
CA ALA A 170 -14.54 1.68 -25.98
C ALA A 170 -13.62 1.73 -27.22
N ARG A 171 -12.31 1.82 -27.00
CA ARG A 171 -11.31 1.74 -28.07
C ARG A 171 -11.17 0.34 -28.60
N THR A 172 -11.01 0.26 -29.91
CA THR A 172 -10.67 -1.01 -30.59
C THR A 172 -9.25 -1.46 -30.21
N LEU A 173 -9.07 -2.78 -30.12
CA LEU A 173 -7.75 -3.37 -29.89
C LEU A 173 -6.75 -2.96 -30.97
N PRO A 174 -5.51 -2.55 -30.60
CA PRO A 174 -4.49 -2.17 -31.54
C PRO A 174 -3.99 -3.37 -32.36
N SER A 175 -3.65 -3.13 -33.61
CA SER A 175 -3.04 -4.13 -34.48
C SER A 175 -1.61 -4.48 -34.03
N THR A 176 -1.14 -5.67 -34.42
CA THR A 176 0.26 -6.11 -34.15
C THR A 176 1.28 -5.09 -34.66
N ALA A 177 1.03 -4.46 -35.81
CA ALA A 177 1.93 -3.47 -36.39
C ALA A 177 2.01 -2.18 -35.54
N GLU A 178 0.88 -1.74 -34.96
CA GLU A 178 0.85 -0.59 -34.04
C GLU A 178 1.59 -0.90 -32.74
N LEU A 179 1.41 -2.10 -32.18
CA LEU A 179 2.11 -2.55 -30.98
C LEU A 179 3.63 -2.59 -31.18
N LEU A 180 4.11 -3.17 -32.28
CA LEU A 180 5.53 -3.23 -32.61
C LEU A 180 6.12 -1.85 -32.88
N ARG A 181 5.38 -0.95 -33.53
CA ARG A 181 5.80 0.44 -33.74
C ARG A 181 5.92 1.19 -32.40
N ALA A 182 4.94 1.06 -31.51
CA ALA A 182 4.97 1.67 -30.19
C ALA A 182 6.16 1.15 -29.34
N ALA A 183 6.43 -0.17 -29.38
CA ALA A 183 7.59 -0.77 -28.73
C ALA A 183 8.92 -0.24 -29.31
N GLY A 184 9.04 -0.17 -30.64
CA GLY A 184 10.22 0.37 -31.31
C GLY A 184 10.50 1.83 -30.96
N GLN A 185 9.47 2.67 -30.95
CA GLN A 185 9.58 4.06 -30.51
C GLN A 185 10.03 4.17 -29.04
N SER A 186 9.49 3.30 -28.17
CA SER A 186 9.92 3.25 -26.76
C SER A 186 11.39 2.93 -26.61
N HIS A 187 11.90 1.93 -27.33
CA HIS A 187 13.33 1.58 -27.30
C HIS A 187 14.23 2.72 -27.81
N LEU A 188 13.83 3.44 -28.86
CA LEU A 188 14.58 4.61 -29.35
C LEU A 188 14.62 5.72 -28.29
N ASP A 189 13.50 5.99 -27.63
CA ASP A 189 13.43 6.97 -26.54
C ASP A 189 14.33 6.58 -25.36
N HIS A 190 14.36 5.29 -24.98
CA HIS A 190 15.24 4.77 -23.92
C HIS A 190 16.71 4.94 -24.34
N LEU A 191 17.09 4.58 -25.55
CA LEU A 191 18.46 4.77 -26.05
C LEU A 191 18.88 6.25 -26.00
N ALA A 192 18.00 7.17 -26.38
CA ALA A 192 18.27 8.60 -26.31
C ALA A 192 18.45 9.12 -24.87
N LYS A 193 17.72 8.56 -23.91
CA LYS A 193 17.80 8.95 -22.48
C LYS A 193 18.95 8.28 -21.72
N LEU A 194 19.49 7.16 -22.21
CA LEU A 194 20.50 6.35 -21.52
C LEU A 194 21.72 7.15 -21.00
N PRO A 195 22.35 8.04 -21.78
CA PRO A 195 23.50 8.82 -21.30
C PRO A 195 23.15 9.69 -20.07
N ARG A 196 21.93 10.22 -20.04
CA ARG A 196 21.44 11.00 -18.89
C ARG A 196 21.27 10.11 -17.66
N VAL A 197 20.63 8.96 -17.79
CA VAL A 197 20.37 8.01 -16.69
C VAL A 197 21.68 7.50 -16.10
N VAL A 198 22.67 7.14 -16.95
CA VAL A 198 24.02 6.74 -16.50
C VAL A 198 24.70 7.86 -15.72
N ARG A 199 24.64 9.10 -16.21
CA ARG A 199 25.22 10.25 -15.49
C ARG A 199 24.54 10.51 -14.16
N GLU A 200 23.22 10.46 -14.09
CA GLU A 200 22.44 10.65 -12.87
C GLU A 200 22.78 9.56 -11.84
N GLY A 201 22.81 8.28 -12.24
CA GLY A 201 23.19 7.16 -11.39
C GLY A 201 24.62 7.27 -10.86
N ALA A 202 25.59 7.55 -11.76
CA ALA A 202 26.99 7.73 -11.36
C ALA A 202 27.16 8.89 -10.37
N THR A 203 26.45 10.01 -10.62
CA THR A 203 26.48 11.18 -9.73
C THR A 203 25.88 10.86 -8.37
N GLY A 204 24.75 10.15 -8.33
CA GLY A 204 24.12 9.70 -7.10
C GLY A 204 25.05 8.80 -6.26
N ILE A 205 25.62 7.77 -6.89
CA ILE A 205 26.57 6.87 -6.26
C ILE A 205 27.81 7.63 -5.74
N TYR A 206 28.35 8.57 -6.52
CA TYR A 206 29.48 9.39 -6.09
C TYR A 206 29.13 10.21 -4.85
N ARG A 207 27.96 10.87 -4.82
CA ARG A 207 27.49 11.66 -3.67
C ARG A 207 27.32 10.78 -2.42
N LEU A 208 26.73 9.59 -2.57
CA LEU A 208 26.57 8.63 -1.47
C LEU A 208 27.91 8.19 -0.91
N ARG A 209 28.86 7.80 -1.78
CA ARG A 209 30.22 7.38 -1.37
C ARG A 209 30.99 8.51 -0.68
N ARG A 210 30.89 9.75 -1.20
CA ARG A 210 31.47 10.93 -0.55
C ARG A 210 30.90 11.14 0.84
N ARG A 211 29.56 11.12 0.95
CA ARG A 211 28.88 11.29 2.22
C ARG A 211 29.20 10.19 3.24
N ALA A 212 29.28 8.94 2.78
CA ALA A 212 29.69 7.82 3.63
C ALA A 212 31.11 7.99 4.21
N ARG A 213 32.03 8.62 3.45
CA ARG A 213 33.39 8.92 3.93
C ARG A 213 33.42 10.09 4.92
N GLU A 214 32.53 11.07 4.76
CA GLU A 214 32.42 12.26 5.63
C GLU A 214 31.71 11.94 6.95
N ARG A 215 30.80 10.97 6.96
CA ARG A 215 30.11 10.53 8.18
C ARG A 215 30.99 9.63 9.04
N ARG A 216 31.13 10.00 10.32
CA ARG A 216 31.33 9.01 11.37
C ARG A 216 29.97 8.37 11.62
N TRP A 217 29.78 7.16 11.09
CA TRP A 217 28.53 6.42 11.26
C TRP A 217 28.30 6.14 12.74
N ASP A 218 27.11 6.50 13.22
CA ASP A 218 26.62 5.94 14.46
C ASP A 218 26.15 4.50 14.15
N PRO A 219 26.80 3.46 14.73
CA PRO A 219 26.45 2.08 14.44
C PRO A 219 25.01 1.71 14.80
N GLU A 220 24.36 2.45 15.73
CA GLU A 220 23.00 2.17 16.19
C GLU A 220 21.92 2.68 15.23
N SER A 221 22.22 3.70 14.43
CA SER A 221 21.26 4.29 13.48
C SER A 221 21.55 3.95 12.00
N ALA A 222 22.68 3.32 11.70
CA ALA A 222 23.03 2.89 10.35
C ALA A 222 22.38 1.53 9.99
N PRO A 223 21.90 1.33 8.74
CA PRO A 223 21.52 0.00 8.30
C PRO A 223 22.73 -0.94 8.42
N HIS A 224 22.60 -2.02 9.17
CA HIS A 224 23.61 -3.06 9.23
C HIS A 224 23.80 -3.71 7.85
N ALA A 225 24.84 -4.49 7.65
CA ALA A 225 25.23 -5.11 6.38
C ALA A 225 24.18 -6.06 5.75
N GLY A 226 23.02 -6.19 6.34
CA GLY A 226 21.83 -6.89 5.84
C GLY A 226 20.78 -7.01 6.94
N PRO A 227 19.50 -7.20 6.58
CA PRO A 227 18.44 -7.42 7.55
C PRO A 227 18.67 -8.74 8.30
N PRO A 228 18.49 -8.78 9.65
CA PRO A 228 18.56 -10.02 10.40
C PRO A 228 17.44 -10.98 9.96
N PRO A 229 17.62 -12.29 10.04
CA PRO A 229 16.55 -13.25 9.80
C PRO A 229 15.48 -13.11 10.90
N THR A 230 14.21 -13.03 10.50
CA THR A 230 13.06 -12.96 11.39
C THR A 230 11.95 -13.90 10.94
N PHE A 231 10.99 -14.19 11.82
CA PHE A 231 9.81 -14.99 11.50
C PHE A 231 9.00 -14.44 10.31
N ILE A 232 9.10 -13.13 10.03
CA ILE A 232 8.43 -12.46 8.92
C ILE A 232 9.05 -12.86 7.56
N ASN A 233 10.34 -13.30 7.58
CA ASN A 233 11.11 -13.48 6.36
C ASN A 233 11.23 -14.97 5.99
N HIS A 234 10.31 -15.45 5.18
CA HIS A 234 10.25 -16.83 4.70
C HIS A 234 9.65 -16.89 3.28
N ARG A 235 9.58 -18.09 2.72
CA ARG A 235 8.88 -18.30 1.45
C ARG A 235 7.37 -18.22 1.70
N LEU A 236 6.71 -17.30 0.99
CA LEU A 236 5.29 -17.05 1.17
C LEU A 236 4.40 -18.16 0.59
N SER A 237 3.23 -18.32 1.18
CA SER A 237 2.08 -19.05 0.64
C SER A 237 1.24 -18.14 -0.28
N PRO A 238 0.28 -18.68 -1.03
CA PRO A 238 -0.70 -17.87 -1.78
C PRO A 238 -1.80 -17.27 -0.90
N GLY A 239 -2.11 -17.85 0.27
CA GLY A 239 -3.12 -17.36 1.19
C GLY A 239 -2.76 -16.01 1.82
N ARG A 240 -3.76 -15.18 2.10
CA ARG A 240 -3.61 -13.89 2.77
C ARG A 240 -4.58 -13.79 3.92
N THR A 241 -4.13 -13.16 4.97
CA THR A 241 -4.91 -12.76 6.13
C THR A 241 -4.79 -11.25 6.34
N PHE A 242 -5.85 -10.64 6.81
CA PHE A 242 -5.92 -9.19 6.97
C PHE A 242 -6.41 -8.84 8.37
N ALA A 243 -5.94 -7.74 8.91
CA ALA A 243 -6.44 -7.16 10.15
C ALA A 243 -6.46 -5.64 10.06
N SER A 244 -7.43 -5.04 10.72
CA SER A 244 -7.59 -3.59 10.79
C SER A 244 -7.74 -3.10 12.22
N ALA A 245 -7.29 -1.86 12.47
CA ALA A 245 -7.47 -1.15 13.72
C ALA A 245 -7.51 0.36 13.49
N THR A 246 -8.00 1.11 14.48
CA THR A 246 -8.14 2.57 14.39
C THR A 246 -7.57 3.25 15.63
N LEU A 247 -6.77 4.29 15.41
CA LEU A 247 -6.31 5.23 16.42
C LEU A 247 -6.93 6.62 16.21
N SER A 248 -7.08 7.38 17.28
CA SER A 248 -7.45 8.79 17.21
C SER A 248 -6.31 9.60 16.58
N LEU A 249 -6.56 10.21 15.42
CA LEU A 249 -5.59 11.08 14.76
C LEU A 249 -5.27 12.32 15.60
N VAL A 250 -6.19 12.76 16.44
CA VAL A 250 -5.97 13.88 17.38
C VAL A 250 -4.89 13.48 18.40
N GLU A 251 -5.01 12.31 19.01
CA GLU A 251 -4.03 11.81 19.99
C GLU A 251 -2.65 11.58 19.35
N VAL A 252 -2.63 11.04 18.13
CA VAL A 252 -1.35 10.86 17.39
C VAL A 252 -0.70 12.20 17.10
N LYS A 253 -1.44 13.22 16.66
CA LYS A 253 -0.93 14.57 16.41
C LYS A 253 -0.42 15.25 17.68
N GLU A 254 -1.19 15.14 18.78
CA GLU A 254 -0.83 15.68 20.08
C GLU A 254 0.50 15.10 20.58
N THR A 255 0.61 13.77 20.59
CA THR A 255 1.81 13.04 21.00
C THR A 255 3.00 13.35 20.12
N SER A 256 2.82 13.35 18.80
CA SER A 256 3.89 13.69 17.85
C SER A 256 4.41 15.12 18.06
N LYS A 257 3.50 16.07 18.26
CA LYS A 257 3.87 17.48 18.54
C LYS A 257 4.61 17.62 19.86
N HIS A 258 4.15 16.93 20.91
CA HIS A 258 4.80 16.94 22.22
C HIS A 258 6.24 16.42 22.15
N LEU A 259 6.46 15.33 21.41
CA LEU A 259 7.76 14.70 21.25
C LEU A 259 8.62 15.35 20.13
N GLY A 260 8.10 16.34 19.41
CA GLY A 260 8.83 17.07 18.35
C GLY A 260 9.15 16.21 17.12
N VAL A 261 8.34 15.18 16.84
CA VAL A 261 8.52 14.26 15.69
C VAL A 261 7.39 14.41 14.67
N SER A 262 7.61 13.98 13.44
CA SER A 262 6.54 13.94 12.44
C SER A 262 5.55 12.81 12.69
N ILE A 263 4.32 12.91 12.16
CA ILE A 263 3.34 11.81 12.21
C ILE A 263 3.93 10.53 11.60
N ASN A 264 4.69 10.65 10.51
CA ASN A 264 5.34 9.49 9.90
C ASN A 264 6.37 8.84 10.82
N ASP A 265 7.16 9.62 11.54
CA ASP A 265 8.12 9.08 12.52
C ASP A 265 7.38 8.40 13.68
N MET A 266 6.23 8.95 14.12
CA MET A 266 5.36 8.34 15.12
C MET A 266 4.80 7.00 14.63
N VAL A 267 4.29 6.94 13.41
CA VAL A 267 3.80 5.68 12.79
C VAL A 267 4.90 4.63 12.76
N LEU A 268 6.10 4.99 12.31
CA LEU A 268 7.24 4.06 12.26
C LEU A 268 7.72 3.63 13.65
N ALA A 269 7.71 4.52 14.64
CA ALA A 269 8.05 4.18 16.02
C ALA A 269 6.99 3.26 16.67
N THR A 270 5.71 3.48 16.36
CA THR A 270 4.59 2.60 16.75
C THR A 270 4.77 1.23 16.11
N ALA A 271 5.06 1.17 14.80
CA ALA A 271 5.33 -0.08 14.11
C ALA A 271 6.56 -0.80 14.70
N ALA A 272 7.64 -0.07 15.02
CA ALA A 272 8.83 -0.64 15.65
C ALA A 272 8.52 -1.27 17.03
N GLY A 273 7.62 -0.64 17.82
CA GLY A 273 7.17 -1.18 19.08
C GLY A 273 6.33 -2.45 18.93
N GLY A 274 5.35 -2.43 18.02
CA GLY A 274 4.52 -3.61 17.71
C GLY A 274 5.36 -4.76 17.14
N LEU A 275 6.28 -4.47 16.22
CA LEU A 275 7.19 -5.48 15.67
C LEU A 275 8.14 -6.06 16.74
N ARG A 276 8.58 -5.25 17.71
CA ARG A 276 9.33 -5.76 18.85
C ARG A 276 8.52 -6.79 19.65
N GLU A 277 7.26 -6.50 19.95
CA GLU A 277 6.37 -7.43 20.67
C GLU A 277 6.25 -8.75 19.89
N LEU A 278 6.00 -8.69 18.59
CA LEU A 278 5.88 -9.87 17.73
C LEU A 278 7.19 -10.66 17.64
N LEU A 279 8.36 -9.99 17.49
CA LEU A 279 9.66 -10.64 17.46
C LEU A 279 9.95 -11.38 18.78
N LEU A 280 9.63 -10.77 19.92
CA LEU A 280 9.76 -11.43 21.21
C LEU A 280 8.84 -12.65 21.34
N ARG A 281 7.64 -12.58 20.78
CA ARG A 281 6.64 -13.67 20.80
C ARG A 281 7.02 -14.84 19.87
N TYR A 282 7.45 -14.56 18.65
CA TYR A 282 7.66 -15.58 17.60
C TYR A 282 9.11 -16.03 17.48
N ASP A 283 10.08 -15.13 17.63
CA ASP A 283 11.52 -15.42 17.54
C ASP A 283 12.18 -15.54 18.93
N GLY A 284 11.47 -15.18 20.01
CA GLY A 284 11.99 -15.17 21.38
C GLY A 284 13.03 -14.08 21.66
N ARG A 285 13.32 -13.22 20.68
CA ARG A 285 14.38 -12.19 20.77
C ARG A 285 14.10 -11.01 19.83
N ALA A 286 14.62 -9.84 20.23
CA ALA A 286 14.64 -8.61 19.43
C ALA A 286 15.93 -7.84 19.77
N GLU A 287 17.07 -8.37 19.32
CA GLU A 287 18.43 -7.91 19.75
C GLU A 287 19.06 -6.93 18.77
N GLN A 288 18.54 -6.84 17.54
CA GLN A 288 19.08 -6.02 16.46
C GLN A 288 17.97 -5.22 15.82
N PRO A 289 18.28 -4.04 15.24
CA PRO A 289 17.32 -3.33 14.43
C PRO A 289 16.94 -4.16 13.20
N ILE A 290 15.71 -3.97 12.71
CA ILE A 290 15.24 -4.56 11.45
C ILE A 290 15.11 -3.47 10.40
N ILE A 291 15.12 -3.88 9.13
CA ILE A 291 15.01 -2.95 8.00
C ILE A 291 13.57 -2.93 7.48
N ALA A 292 12.93 -1.77 7.54
CA ALA A 292 11.65 -1.52 6.90
C ALA A 292 11.85 -0.86 5.54
N GLU A 293 11.10 -1.31 4.54
CA GLU A 293 10.84 -0.54 3.34
C GLU A 293 9.70 0.45 3.62
N VAL A 294 9.98 1.71 3.39
CA VAL A 294 9.03 2.80 3.56
C VAL A 294 8.84 3.50 2.21
N PRO A 295 7.76 3.21 1.47
CA PRO A 295 7.46 3.90 0.23
C PRO A 295 7.24 5.40 0.47
N ALA A 296 7.80 6.22 -0.41
CA ALA A 296 7.61 7.67 -0.40
C ALA A 296 7.18 8.14 -1.79
N ALA A 297 6.09 8.87 -1.87
CA ALA A 297 5.64 9.44 -3.13
C ALA A 297 6.63 10.51 -3.64
N THR A 298 6.94 10.45 -4.93
CA THR A 298 7.76 11.45 -5.62
C THR A 298 6.91 12.49 -6.35
N ASP A 299 5.64 12.18 -6.59
CA ASP A 299 4.62 13.07 -7.14
C ASP A 299 3.33 12.98 -6.32
N THR A 300 2.89 14.11 -5.77
CA THR A 300 1.68 14.26 -4.98
C THR A 300 0.65 15.16 -5.65
N SER A 301 0.75 15.36 -6.96
CA SER A 301 -0.15 16.20 -7.75
C SER A 301 -1.60 15.73 -7.57
N PRO A 302 -2.56 16.63 -7.24
CA PRO A 302 -3.95 16.25 -6.96
C PRO A 302 -4.67 15.57 -8.13
N ASP A 303 -4.22 15.87 -9.35
CA ASP A 303 -4.81 15.32 -10.57
C ASP A 303 -4.29 13.91 -10.90
N ARG A 304 -3.23 13.46 -10.24
CA ARG A 304 -2.66 12.13 -10.47
C ARG A 304 -3.50 11.05 -9.80
N ILE A 305 -4.20 10.25 -10.60
CA ILE A 305 -5.06 9.14 -10.17
C ILE A 305 -4.57 7.78 -10.66
N SER A 306 -3.43 7.72 -11.36
CA SER A 306 -2.88 6.47 -11.92
C SER A 306 -1.36 6.46 -11.89
N GLY A 307 -0.80 5.25 -12.06
CA GLY A 307 0.64 5.00 -12.13
C GLY A 307 1.34 5.06 -10.78
N ASN A 308 2.60 4.69 -10.80
CA ASN A 308 3.46 4.67 -9.63
C ASN A 308 4.55 5.73 -9.77
N ALA A 309 4.52 6.74 -8.89
CA ALA A 309 5.55 7.74 -8.70
C ALA A 309 6.11 7.59 -7.29
N LEU A 310 6.92 6.56 -7.10
CA LEU A 310 7.43 6.13 -5.80
C LEU A 310 8.95 6.20 -5.76
N SER A 311 9.45 6.43 -4.58
CA SER A 311 10.82 6.10 -4.19
C SER A 311 10.75 5.25 -2.92
N SER A 312 11.62 4.26 -2.81
CA SER A 312 11.69 3.39 -1.65
C SER A 312 12.79 3.89 -0.70
N MET A 313 12.47 4.05 0.58
CA MET A 313 13.41 4.35 1.64
C MET A 313 13.62 3.09 2.50
N LEU A 314 14.87 2.76 2.79
CA LEU A 314 15.20 1.73 3.75
C LEU A 314 15.44 2.40 5.12
N VAL A 315 14.59 2.10 6.08
CA VAL A 315 14.61 2.67 7.41
C VAL A 315 14.96 1.59 8.43
N SER A 316 15.99 1.84 9.24
CA SER A 316 16.33 0.96 10.36
C SER A 316 15.37 1.19 11.51
N LEU A 317 14.54 0.20 11.82
CA LEU A 317 13.59 0.27 12.94
C LEU A 317 14.24 -0.28 14.20
N PRO A 318 14.29 0.51 15.31
CA PRO A 318 15.00 0.14 16.54
C PRO A 318 14.16 -0.80 17.44
N VAL A 319 13.80 -1.97 16.92
CA VAL A 319 13.01 -3.00 17.64
C VAL A 319 13.75 -3.58 18.84
N HIS A 320 15.08 -3.45 18.89
CA HIS A 320 15.91 -3.92 20.00
C HIS A 320 15.83 -3.02 21.24
N VAL A 321 15.34 -1.79 21.08
CA VAL A 321 15.21 -0.82 22.16
C VAL A 321 13.90 -1.00 22.91
N GLY A 322 13.96 -1.24 24.22
CA GLY A 322 12.79 -1.44 25.08
C GLY A 322 12.08 -0.13 25.45
N ASP A 323 12.85 0.96 25.63
CA ASP A 323 12.30 2.25 26.02
C ASP A 323 11.49 2.90 24.87
N PRO A 324 10.19 3.24 25.10
CA PRO A 324 9.35 3.77 24.02
C PRO A 324 9.82 5.14 23.48
N LEU A 325 10.31 6.03 24.36
CA LEU A 325 10.72 7.38 23.93
C LEU A 325 12.05 7.34 23.18
N GLU A 326 12.99 6.52 23.63
CA GLU A 326 14.26 6.31 22.93
C GLU A 326 14.00 5.65 21.56
N ARG A 327 13.03 4.74 21.47
CA ARG A 327 12.59 4.16 20.20
C ARG A 327 12.05 5.22 19.24
N VAL A 328 11.24 6.18 19.73
CA VAL A 328 10.76 7.33 18.94
C VAL A 328 11.94 8.19 18.44
N ARG A 329 12.87 8.52 19.31
CA ARG A 329 14.05 9.34 18.99
C ARG A 329 14.90 8.69 17.89
N LEU A 330 15.24 7.41 18.06
CA LEU A 330 16.06 6.66 17.10
C LEU A 330 15.34 6.45 15.76
N THR A 331 14.03 6.23 15.78
CA THR A 331 13.22 6.15 14.56
C THR A 331 13.27 7.46 13.76
N GLY A 332 13.11 8.60 14.42
CA GLY A 332 13.21 9.92 13.80
C GLY A 332 14.60 10.17 13.17
N GLU A 333 15.65 9.71 13.83
CA GLU A 333 17.01 9.80 13.31
C GLU A 333 17.22 8.88 12.09
N ALA A 334 16.77 7.62 12.15
CA ALA A 334 16.84 6.67 11.05
C ALA A 334 16.07 7.19 9.81
N THR A 335 14.89 7.77 10.02
CA THR A 335 14.09 8.38 8.93
C THR A 335 14.82 9.57 8.31
N ARG A 336 15.44 10.43 9.11
CA ARG A 336 16.25 11.56 8.61
C ARG A 336 17.40 11.07 7.74
N ILE A 337 18.11 10.02 8.16
CA ILE A 337 19.20 9.39 7.39
C ILE A 337 18.68 8.80 6.08
N ALA A 338 17.57 8.11 6.12
CA ALA A 338 16.96 7.50 4.93
C ALA A 338 16.55 8.57 3.90
N LYS A 339 15.90 9.66 4.33
CA LYS A 339 15.54 10.82 3.48
C LYS A 339 16.77 11.49 2.86
N GLU A 340 17.85 11.66 3.64
CA GLU A 340 19.11 12.22 3.11
C GLU A 340 19.72 11.29 2.05
N THR A 341 19.75 9.98 2.31
CA THR A 341 20.25 8.97 1.38
C THR A 341 19.47 8.98 0.06
N GLN A 342 18.14 9.02 0.14
CA GLN A 342 17.25 9.13 -1.02
C GLN A 342 17.53 10.41 -1.83
N LYS A 343 17.68 11.57 -1.15
CA LYS A 343 17.99 12.84 -1.81
C LYS A 343 19.35 12.82 -2.52
N LEU A 344 20.35 12.18 -1.93
CA LEU A 344 21.70 12.07 -2.52
C LEU A 344 21.71 11.14 -3.75
N LEU A 345 20.98 10.03 -3.69
CA LEU A 345 20.85 9.11 -4.81
C LEU A 345 20.06 9.73 -5.98
N GLY A 346 19.05 10.54 -5.68
CA GLY A 346 18.06 11.06 -6.62
C GLY A 346 16.77 10.23 -6.55
N GLN A 347 15.64 10.91 -6.37
CA GLN A 347 14.34 10.28 -6.08
C GLN A 347 13.88 9.32 -7.19
N SER A 348 14.10 9.65 -8.46
CA SER A 348 13.68 8.84 -9.62
C SER A 348 14.80 7.97 -10.20
N THR A 349 15.99 7.93 -9.57
CA THR A 349 17.13 7.20 -10.17
C THR A 349 16.83 5.71 -10.31
N ILE A 350 16.22 5.09 -9.30
CA ILE A 350 15.87 3.67 -9.33
C ILE A 350 14.83 3.41 -10.43
N GLU A 351 13.78 4.23 -10.51
CA GLU A 351 12.73 4.13 -11.53
C GLU A 351 13.31 4.17 -12.94
N HIS A 352 14.19 5.15 -13.22
CA HIS A 352 14.83 5.28 -14.51
C HIS A 352 15.68 4.06 -14.88
N TRP A 353 16.35 3.43 -13.93
CA TRP A 353 17.11 2.20 -14.19
C TRP A 353 16.21 0.98 -14.41
N LEU A 354 15.06 0.90 -13.75
CA LEU A 354 14.09 -0.18 -13.93
C LEU A 354 13.54 -0.21 -15.37
N GLU A 355 13.42 0.93 -16.06
CA GLU A 355 12.98 1.00 -17.46
C GLU A 355 13.92 0.26 -18.45
N TYR A 356 15.17 -0.04 -18.05
CA TYR A 356 16.16 -0.73 -18.88
C TYR A 356 16.29 -2.22 -18.59
N VAL A 357 15.60 -2.74 -17.57
CA VAL A 357 15.64 -4.16 -17.27
C VAL A 357 14.71 -4.92 -18.23
N PRO A 358 15.21 -5.95 -18.95
CA PRO A 358 14.35 -6.70 -19.87
C PRO A 358 13.25 -7.45 -19.08
N PRO A 359 11.98 -7.42 -19.55
CA PRO A 359 10.85 -8.03 -18.83
C PRO A 359 11.03 -9.52 -18.53
N VAL A 360 11.65 -10.24 -19.45
CA VAL A 360 11.95 -11.68 -19.27
C VAL A 360 12.93 -11.90 -18.12
N ALA A 361 13.94 -11.03 -18.01
CA ALA A 361 14.94 -11.11 -16.93
C ALA A 361 14.31 -10.77 -15.57
N GLU A 362 13.45 -9.76 -15.49
CA GLU A 362 12.70 -9.42 -14.28
C GLU A 362 11.84 -10.59 -13.82
N GLN A 363 10.99 -11.12 -14.70
CA GLN A 363 10.11 -12.24 -14.38
C GLN A 363 10.89 -13.49 -13.95
N ALA A 364 12.00 -13.82 -14.63
CA ALA A 364 12.85 -14.94 -14.27
C ALA A 364 13.47 -14.74 -12.87
N THR A 365 13.92 -13.52 -12.57
CA THR A 365 14.49 -13.17 -11.27
C THR A 365 13.47 -13.31 -10.14
N PHE A 366 12.26 -12.76 -10.30
CA PHE A 366 11.22 -12.86 -9.27
C PHE A 366 10.70 -14.28 -9.10
N ARG A 367 10.53 -15.04 -10.17
CA ARG A 367 10.19 -16.48 -10.07
C ARG A 367 11.27 -17.27 -9.35
N TRP A 368 12.53 -16.94 -9.54
CA TRP A 368 13.64 -17.58 -8.84
C TRP A 368 13.66 -17.17 -7.35
N LEU A 369 13.52 -15.86 -7.05
CA LEU A 369 13.46 -15.34 -5.68
C LEU A 369 12.30 -15.96 -4.90
N SER A 370 11.10 -16.06 -5.47
CA SER A 370 9.91 -16.62 -4.81
C SER A 370 10.04 -18.11 -4.45
N ARG A 371 10.97 -18.83 -5.10
CA ARG A 371 11.24 -20.25 -4.83
C ARG A 371 12.33 -20.50 -3.76
N ARG A 372 13.08 -19.47 -3.37
CA ARG A 372 14.16 -19.62 -2.39
C ARG A 372 13.59 -19.77 -0.98
N ARG A 373 14.30 -20.56 -0.14
CA ARG A 373 13.93 -20.73 1.28
C ARG A 373 14.22 -19.49 2.13
N ALA A 374 15.24 -18.69 1.76
CA ALA A 374 15.57 -17.40 2.36
C ALA A 374 15.57 -16.32 1.25
N PRO A 375 14.40 -15.84 0.83
CA PRO A 375 14.26 -15.14 -0.46
C PRO A 375 14.67 -13.68 -0.43
N ASN A 376 14.44 -12.95 0.65
CA ASN A 376 14.72 -11.52 0.71
C ASN A 376 15.73 -11.20 1.79
N GLN A 377 16.82 -10.54 1.40
CA GLN A 377 17.87 -10.08 2.31
C GLN A 377 18.05 -8.56 2.26
N LEU A 378 17.09 -7.83 1.71
CA LEU A 378 17.15 -6.37 1.64
C LEU A 378 16.28 -5.70 2.72
N ILE A 379 15.14 -6.30 3.04
CA ILE A 379 14.17 -5.77 3.98
C ILE A 379 13.54 -6.88 4.84
N ASN A 380 13.08 -6.53 6.04
CA ASN A 380 12.32 -7.43 6.90
C ASN A 380 10.81 -7.23 6.76
N VAL A 381 10.35 -6.00 6.58
CA VAL A 381 8.94 -5.63 6.63
C VAL A 381 8.67 -4.43 5.72
N ILE A 382 7.44 -4.28 5.26
CA ILE A 382 6.97 -3.07 4.57
C ILE A 382 6.11 -2.27 5.55
N VAL A 383 6.41 -0.98 5.72
CA VAL A 383 5.61 -0.04 6.51
C VAL A 383 5.30 1.18 5.69
N SER A 384 4.04 1.38 5.35
CA SER A 384 3.56 2.50 4.54
C SER A 384 2.72 3.47 5.37
N SER A 385 2.85 4.76 5.10
CA SER A 385 2.03 5.80 5.71
C SER A 385 1.51 6.72 4.62
N VAL A 386 0.20 6.82 4.49
CA VAL A 386 -0.47 7.60 3.44
C VAL A 386 -1.42 8.61 4.07
N ALA A 387 -1.33 9.86 3.64
CA ALA A 387 -2.30 10.89 4.00
C ALA A 387 -3.53 10.75 3.10
N GLY A 388 -4.68 10.49 3.72
CA GLY A 388 -5.96 10.44 3.04
C GLY A 388 -6.80 11.72 3.23
N PRO A 389 -8.07 11.70 2.80
CA PRO A 389 -8.99 12.81 2.89
C PRO A 389 -9.19 13.32 4.33
N ARG A 390 -9.26 14.65 4.46
CA ARG A 390 -9.43 15.31 5.77
C ARG A 390 -10.90 15.42 6.22
N GLN A 391 -11.81 15.19 5.31
CA GLN A 391 -13.26 15.21 5.54
C GLN A 391 -13.84 13.85 5.20
N ARG A 392 -15.01 13.54 5.73
CA ARG A 392 -15.75 12.34 5.35
C ARG A 392 -16.43 12.54 4.02
N GLY A 393 -16.17 11.61 3.09
CA GLY A 393 -16.88 11.52 1.83
C GLY A 393 -18.17 10.72 1.98
N ARG A 394 -18.94 10.64 0.87
CA ARG A 394 -20.15 9.82 0.78
C ARG A 394 -20.03 8.86 -0.40
N ILE A 395 -20.68 7.72 -0.30
CA ILE A 395 -20.89 6.79 -1.41
C ILE A 395 -22.38 6.57 -1.53
N ALA A 396 -22.96 6.87 -2.69
CA ALA A 396 -24.40 6.79 -2.90
C ALA A 396 -25.22 7.57 -1.85
N GLY A 397 -24.73 8.73 -1.41
CA GLY A 397 -25.36 9.55 -0.38
C GLY A 397 -25.10 9.13 1.07
N ALA A 398 -24.63 7.91 1.34
CA ALA A 398 -24.31 7.43 2.67
C ALA A 398 -22.89 7.80 3.11
N VAL A 399 -22.68 8.09 4.39
CA VAL A 399 -21.40 8.60 4.93
C VAL A 399 -20.37 7.48 5.01
N VAL A 400 -19.18 7.72 4.48
CA VAL A 400 -18.02 6.82 4.70
C VAL A 400 -17.41 7.12 6.05
N ASN A 401 -17.55 6.20 6.99
CA ASN A 401 -17.05 6.35 8.35
C ASN A 401 -15.57 5.98 8.50
N GLU A 402 -15.12 4.96 7.80
CA GLU A 402 -13.74 4.46 7.89
C GLU A 402 -13.19 4.16 6.49
N ILE A 403 -11.89 4.39 6.30
CA ILE A 403 -11.17 3.96 5.10
C ILE A 403 -9.92 3.20 5.54
N TYR A 404 -9.77 1.98 5.03
CA TYR A 404 -8.57 1.18 5.18
C TYR A 404 -7.88 0.98 3.83
N SER A 405 -6.57 0.88 3.86
CA SER A 405 -5.78 0.61 2.66
C SER A 405 -4.59 -0.25 3.02
N VAL A 406 -4.32 -1.26 2.24
CA VAL A 406 -3.13 -2.08 2.42
C VAL A 406 -2.46 -2.38 1.08
N GLY A 407 -1.13 -2.31 1.08
CA GLY A 407 -0.28 -2.75 -0.03
C GLY A 407 -0.02 -4.25 0.01
N PRO A 408 0.53 -4.82 -1.09
CA PRO A 408 0.90 -6.23 -1.15
C PRO A 408 2.06 -6.57 -0.22
N VAL A 409 2.19 -7.84 0.12
CA VAL A 409 3.43 -8.42 0.65
C VAL A 409 4.42 -8.64 -0.50
N ALA A 410 5.72 -8.68 -0.21
CA ALA A 410 6.77 -8.90 -1.21
C ALA A 410 7.40 -10.29 -1.06
N ALA A 411 8.09 -10.76 -2.11
CA ALA A 411 8.77 -12.05 -2.06
C ALA A 411 9.71 -12.13 -0.86
N GLY A 412 9.44 -13.04 0.08
CA GLY A 412 10.20 -13.24 1.31
C GLY A 412 9.92 -12.24 2.43
N VAL A 413 8.86 -11.48 2.33
CA VAL A 413 8.39 -10.53 3.35
C VAL A 413 6.91 -10.80 3.63
N GLY A 414 6.62 -11.50 4.70
CA GLY A 414 5.29 -12.01 5.02
C GLY A 414 4.37 -11.01 5.73
N LEU A 415 4.79 -9.76 5.93
CA LEU A 415 3.98 -8.74 6.60
C LEU A 415 4.13 -7.38 5.91
N ASN A 416 3.01 -6.77 5.58
CA ASN A 416 2.90 -5.37 5.16
C ASN A 416 1.94 -4.65 6.12
N THR A 417 2.39 -3.54 6.67
CA THR A 417 1.56 -2.65 7.48
C THR A 417 1.40 -1.32 6.78
N THR A 418 0.17 -0.92 6.53
CA THR A 418 -0.17 0.38 5.94
C THR A 418 -1.01 1.18 6.91
N VAL A 419 -0.61 2.41 7.15
CA VAL A 419 -1.35 3.36 7.98
C VAL A 419 -1.92 4.47 7.09
N TRP A 420 -3.21 4.73 7.24
CA TRP A 420 -3.95 5.68 6.42
C TRP A 420 -4.69 6.68 7.30
N SER A 421 -4.45 7.99 7.13
CA SER A 421 -5.24 8.98 7.84
C SER A 421 -6.55 9.28 7.10
N TYR A 422 -7.66 9.34 7.84
CA TYR A 422 -8.97 9.67 7.30
C TYR A 422 -9.76 10.48 8.31
N ALA A 423 -10.14 11.70 7.96
CA ALA A 423 -10.83 12.64 8.84
C ALA A 423 -10.13 12.80 10.21
N ASP A 424 -10.68 12.21 11.26
CA ASP A 424 -10.20 12.23 12.65
C ASP A 424 -9.50 10.91 13.06
N GLN A 425 -9.29 10.00 12.09
CA GLN A 425 -8.79 8.65 12.30
C GLN A 425 -7.40 8.45 11.72
N LEU A 426 -6.63 7.57 12.34
CA LEU A 426 -5.43 6.96 11.80
C LEU A 426 -5.68 5.44 11.72
N ASN A 427 -6.01 4.97 10.53
CA ASN A 427 -6.43 3.59 10.31
C ASN A 427 -5.23 2.72 9.97
N ILE A 428 -5.04 1.67 10.74
CA ILE A 428 -3.96 0.69 10.60
C ILE A 428 -4.51 -0.52 9.85
N SER A 429 -3.80 -0.97 8.84
CA SER A 429 -4.08 -2.20 8.10
C SER A 429 -2.84 -3.08 8.09
N ALA A 430 -2.99 -4.35 8.44
CA ALA A 430 -1.96 -5.36 8.32
C ALA A 430 -2.39 -6.43 7.32
N LEU A 431 -1.55 -6.73 6.34
CA LEU A 431 -1.70 -7.85 5.42
C LEU A 431 -0.56 -8.83 5.64
N SER A 432 -0.90 -10.07 5.90
CA SER A 432 0.08 -11.14 6.08
C SER A 432 -0.22 -12.30 5.14
N ASP A 433 0.76 -13.15 4.88
CA ASP A 433 0.42 -14.47 4.39
C ASP A 433 -0.05 -15.36 5.57
N ASP A 434 -0.77 -16.44 5.25
CA ASP A 434 -1.41 -17.30 6.25
C ASP A 434 -0.44 -18.15 7.10
N GLN A 435 0.87 -17.99 6.90
CA GLN A 435 1.92 -18.73 7.62
C GLN A 435 2.75 -17.84 8.54
N THR A 436 2.69 -16.52 8.40
CA THR A 436 3.53 -15.57 9.17
C THR A 436 3.01 -15.39 10.59
N LEU A 437 1.72 -15.16 10.74
CA LEU A 437 1.05 -14.92 12.02
C LEU A 437 -0.06 -15.95 12.23
N LYS A 438 -0.29 -16.35 13.47
CA LYS A 438 -1.44 -17.20 13.82
C LYS A 438 -2.76 -16.45 13.68
N ASP A 439 -2.75 -15.18 14.06
CA ASP A 439 -3.83 -14.22 13.93
C ASP A 439 -3.24 -12.88 13.54
N THR A 440 -3.62 -12.33 12.40
CA THR A 440 -3.06 -11.06 11.90
C THR A 440 -3.45 -9.87 12.80
N HIS A 441 -4.52 -9.99 13.59
CA HIS A 441 -4.87 -8.98 14.59
C HIS A 441 -3.79 -8.80 15.66
N GLU A 442 -2.92 -9.79 15.90
CA GLU A 442 -1.76 -9.62 16.78
C GLU A 442 -0.84 -8.46 16.31
N ALA A 443 -0.76 -8.22 15.01
CA ALA A 443 0.05 -7.11 14.49
C ALA A 443 -0.60 -5.75 14.73
N THR A 444 -1.92 -5.63 14.56
CA THR A 444 -2.64 -4.39 14.82
C THR A 444 -2.73 -4.10 16.33
N ASP A 445 -3.00 -5.11 17.15
CA ASP A 445 -3.06 -4.99 18.60
C ASP A 445 -1.70 -4.58 19.18
N ALA A 446 -0.61 -5.21 18.73
CA ALA A 446 0.74 -4.83 19.14
C ALA A 446 1.09 -3.36 18.76
N MET A 447 0.58 -2.86 17.64
CA MET A 447 0.75 -1.44 17.30
C MET A 447 -0.09 -0.53 18.20
N ILE A 448 -1.33 -0.90 18.55
CA ILE A 448 -2.16 -0.17 19.50
C ILE A 448 -1.46 -0.09 20.87
N HIS A 449 -0.96 -1.23 21.39
CA HIS A 449 -0.20 -1.29 22.62
C HIS A 449 1.05 -0.42 22.57
N ALA A 450 1.82 -0.51 21.49
CA ALA A 450 3.03 0.30 21.33
C ALA A 450 2.76 1.81 21.32
N PHE A 451 1.65 2.25 20.72
CA PHE A 451 1.25 3.65 20.76
C PHE A 451 0.80 4.09 22.16
N ALA A 452 0.05 3.24 22.88
CA ALA A 452 -0.34 3.49 24.27
C ALA A 452 0.89 3.61 25.19
N ASP A 453 1.90 2.76 25.00
CA ASP A 453 3.17 2.82 25.74
C ASP A 453 3.93 4.13 25.48
N ILE A 454 3.99 4.57 24.21
CA ILE A 454 4.61 5.85 23.84
C ILE A 454 3.88 7.01 24.52
N ARG A 455 2.54 7.03 24.49
CA ARG A 455 1.74 8.06 25.16
C ARG A 455 1.98 8.08 26.67
N SER A 456 1.93 6.92 27.30
CA SER A 456 2.17 6.77 28.74
C SER A 456 3.56 7.27 29.13
N ALA A 457 4.59 6.86 28.39
CA ALA A 457 5.95 7.31 28.62
C ALA A 457 6.14 8.82 28.39
N ALA A 458 5.35 9.43 27.50
CA ALA A 458 5.31 10.88 27.26
C ALA A 458 4.46 11.66 28.29
N GLY A 459 3.89 11.00 29.29
CA GLY A 459 3.12 11.64 30.36
C GLY A 459 1.63 11.86 30.05
N PHE A 460 1.11 11.25 28.99
CA PHE A 460 -0.32 11.22 28.66
C PHE A 460 -1.02 10.01 29.31
N LEU A 461 -2.36 9.96 29.26
CA LEU A 461 -3.10 8.77 29.65
C LEU A 461 -2.79 7.59 28.71
N ALA A 462 -2.56 6.42 29.29
CA ALA A 462 -2.33 5.18 28.53
C ALA A 462 -3.61 4.67 27.84
N THR A 463 -4.78 4.97 28.42
CA THR A 463 -6.07 4.60 27.82
C THR A 463 -6.30 5.47 26.59
N LEU A 464 -6.41 4.83 25.42
CA LEU A 464 -6.67 5.48 24.16
C LEU A 464 -8.16 5.80 24.01
N THR A 465 -8.46 6.91 23.36
CA THR A 465 -9.82 7.32 23.05
C THR A 465 -10.37 6.46 21.92
N GLU A 466 -11.49 5.78 22.13
CA GLU A 466 -12.22 5.14 21.06
C GLU A 466 -12.77 6.17 20.08
N VAL A 467 -12.63 5.92 18.80
CA VAL A 467 -13.18 6.78 17.74
C VAL A 467 -14.63 6.36 17.52
N ALA A 468 -15.58 7.17 17.96
CA ALA A 468 -17.02 6.83 17.97
C ALA A 468 -17.60 6.42 16.60
N THR A 469 -17.01 6.91 15.49
CA THR A 469 -17.42 6.57 14.13
C THR A 469 -16.78 5.28 13.60
N ALA A 470 -15.74 4.77 14.27
CA ALA A 470 -15.09 3.54 13.86
C ALA A 470 -15.85 2.31 14.38
N MET A 471 -15.62 1.17 13.72
CA MET A 471 -16.03 -0.12 14.24
C MET A 471 -15.24 -0.41 15.53
N PRO A 472 -15.85 -1.07 16.53
CA PRO A 472 -15.12 -1.52 17.71
C PRO A 472 -13.85 -2.30 17.33
N GLN A 473 -12.81 -2.20 18.15
CA GLN A 473 -11.61 -2.99 17.94
C GLN A 473 -11.94 -4.50 17.96
N ALA A 474 -11.19 -5.29 17.22
CA ALA A 474 -11.37 -6.72 17.21
C ALA A 474 -11.10 -7.29 18.61
N THR A 475 -11.99 -8.14 19.10
CA THR A 475 -11.76 -8.83 20.38
C THR A 475 -10.65 -9.87 20.19
N PRO A 476 -9.62 -9.93 21.04
CA PRO A 476 -8.61 -10.97 21.00
C PRO A 476 -9.22 -12.37 21.02
N LEU A 477 -8.68 -13.28 20.26
CA LEU A 477 -8.99 -14.69 20.41
C LEU A 477 -8.37 -15.16 21.73
N GLY A 478 -9.19 -15.66 22.66
CA GLY A 478 -8.78 -16.14 23.98
C GLY A 478 -7.83 -17.35 23.94
#